data_d9b2a6ed52ee89a30f3f7230d28cca33
#
_entry.id   d9b2a6ed52ee89a30f3f7230d28cca33
#
_cell.length_a   1.000
_cell.length_b   1.000
_cell.length_c   1.000
_cell.angle_alpha   90.00
_cell.angle_beta   90.00
_cell.angle_gamma   90.00
#
_symmetry.space_group_name_H-M   'P 1'
#
loop_
_entity.id
_entity.type
_entity.pdbx_description
1 polymer ?
#
loop_
_entity_poly.entity_id
_entity_poly.type
_entity_poly.pdbx_seq_one_letter_code
_entity_poly.pdbx_strand_id
1 'polypeptide(L)'
;MGDINGYRLDGELTTQNAGFCKWGFCTKNKHEYFIKEFLSPVYPSNQSELSQKVIERKQRLCENFYIEKKEFYNTLSQCRTGNNVIIEDFFRAGSKYYMITDKILSEGIDPHIISKLSDDRKEALIRSILYSVAAFHEAGIVHADIKPDNMLLKQTENSFYTAKIIDFDSGFLASKVPDDVQGDFLYLSPEVFQRMSDSSVVISEKIDIFALGILFHQYWTGTFPAVTSEYHYVFEAVLDGYSPVISTQTPEHIRSMIQQMLSLNPEDRPSARTLLFLFSSVGDSHQNDLPHVQDSKKTYGFYVPTDFD
;
A
#
# COMPACT_ATOMS: atom_id res chain seq x y z
N MET A 1 -17.08 23.35 -13.43
CA MET A 1 -15.89 22.79 -12.78
C MET A 1 -15.97 23.14 -11.31
N GLY A 2 -15.88 22.17 -10.42
CA GLY A 2 -15.98 22.39 -8.97
C GLY A 2 -14.65 22.88 -8.39
N ASP A 3 -14.74 23.73 -7.36
CA ASP A 3 -13.60 24.11 -6.53
C ASP A 3 -13.81 23.54 -5.12
N ILE A 4 -12.79 22.87 -4.58
CA ILE A 4 -12.81 22.28 -3.26
C ILE A 4 -11.60 22.83 -2.49
N ASN A 5 -11.80 23.79 -1.64
CA ASN A 5 -10.75 24.42 -0.82
C ASN A 5 -9.56 24.97 -1.65
N GLY A 6 -9.88 25.58 -2.81
CA GLY A 6 -8.89 26.16 -3.73
C GLY A 6 -8.27 25.12 -4.70
N TYR A 7 -8.68 23.86 -4.63
CA TYR A 7 -8.34 22.82 -5.61
C TYR A 7 -9.43 22.77 -6.68
N ARG A 8 -9.10 23.20 -7.89
CA ARG A 8 -10.01 23.17 -9.04
C ARG A 8 -10.00 21.78 -9.64
N LEU A 9 -11.15 21.11 -9.66
CA LEU A 9 -11.30 19.79 -10.27
C LEU A 9 -11.10 19.86 -11.79
N ASP A 10 -10.35 18.92 -12.35
CA ASP A 10 -10.13 18.81 -13.81
C ASP A 10 -11.26 18.06 -14.50
N GLY A 11 -12.15 17.39 -13.73
CA GLY A 11 -13.32 16.65 -14.18
C GLY A 11 -14.21 16.24 -13.01
N GLU A 12 -15.12 15.32 -13.23
CA GLU A 12 -15.91 14.70 -12.16
C GLU A 12 -15.08 13.63 -11.43
N LEU A 13 -15.30 13.51 -10.11
CA LEU A 13 -14.68 12.44 -9.34
C LEU A 13 -15.36 11.10 -9.65
N THR A 14 -14.57 10.07 -9.94
CA THR A 14 -15.02 8.72 -10.26
C THR A 14 -14.93 7.77 -9.06
N THR A 15 -15.78 6.73 -9.05
CA THR A 15 -15.69 5.60 -8.11
C THR A 15 -15.00 4.39 -8.72
N GLN A 16 -14.57 4.46 -9.98
CA GLN A 16 -13.94 3.34 -10.67
C GLN A 16 -12.65 2.93 -9.95
N ASN A 17 -12.54 1.66 -9.58
CA ASN A 17 -11.41 1.08 -8.84
C ASN A 17 -11.06 1.80 -7.52
N ALA A 18 -12.05 2.42 -6.87
CA ALA A 18 -11.83 3.34 -5.75
C ALA A 18 -12.28 2.82 -4.38
N GLY A 19 -12.78 1.58 -4.27
CA GLY A 19 -13.30 1.05 -3.00
C GLY A 19 -14.39 1.96 -2.40
N PHE A 20 -14.16 2.48 -1.19
CA PHE A 20 -15.09 3.34 -0.46
C PHE A 20 -14.82 4.85 -0.63
N CYS A 21 -14.25 5.26 -1.75
CA CYS A 21 -13.98 6.67 -2.03
C CYS A 21 -14.32 7.05 -3.48
N LYS A 22 -14.18 8.35 -3.79
CA LYS A 22 -14.10 8.87 -5.16
C LYS A 22 -12.73 9.49 -5.35
N TRP A 23 -12.25 9.48 -6.57
CA TRP A 23 -10.98 10.10 -6.89
C TRP A 23 -11.01 10.84 -8.22
N GLY A 24 -10.02 11.67 -8.42
CA GLY A 24 -9.83 12.42 -9.66
C GLY A 24 -8.56 13.24 -9.62
N PHE A 25 -8.46 14.16 -10.55
CA PHE A 25 -7.36 15.10 -10.61
C PHE A 25 -7.85 16.52 -10.37
N CYS A 26 -6.96 17.35 -9.84
CA CYS A 26 -7.24 18.75 -9.58
C CYS A 26 -5.98 19.59 -9.73
N THR A 27 -6.17 20.89 -9.86
CA THR A 27 -5.10 21.86 -10.04
C THR A 27 -5.19 22.98 -9.00
N LYS A 28 -4.06 23.33 -8.38
CA LYS A 28 -3.91 24.47 -7.47
C LYS A 28 -2.59 25.17 -7.75
N ASN A 29 -2.59 26.49 -7.93
CA ASN A 29 -1.38 27.27 -8.21
C ASN A 29 -0.55 26.75 -9.41
N LYS A 30 -1.21 26.29 -10.47
CA LYS A 30 -0.61 25.67 -11.66
C LYS A 30 0.09 24.34 -11.41
N HIS A 31 -0.12 23.73 -10.25
CA HIS A 31 0.38 22.41 -9.92
C HIS A 31 -0.76 21.40 -9.96
N GLU A 32 -0.52 20.21 -10.51
CA GLU A 32 -1.49 19.12 -10.63
C GLU A 32 -1.40 18.16 -9.44
N TYR A 33 -2.56 17.75 -8.95
CA TYR A 33 -2.69 16.87 -7.80
C TYR A 33 -3.66 15.73 -8.08
N PHE A 34 -3.50 14.65 -7.36
CA PHE A 34 -4.52 13.63 -7.17
C PHE A 34 -5.37 14.02 -5.96
N ILE A 35 -6.70 13.93 -6.11
CA ILE A 35 -7.65 14.18 -5.03
C ILE A 35 -8.50 12.96 -4.78
N LYS A 36 -8.65 12.59 -3.52
CA LYS A 36 -9.51 11.51 -3.06
C LYS A 36 -10.58 12.06 -2.12
N GLU A 37 -11.87 11.77 -2.41
CA GLU A 37 -13.02 12.09 -1.56
C GLU A 37 -13.44 10.84 -0.80
N PHE A 38 -13.46 10.89 0.54
CA PHE A 38 -13.96 9.79 1.36
C PHE A 38 -15.49 9.79 1.35
N LEU A 39 -16.10 8.63 1.02
CA LEU A 39 -17.56 8.47 1.04
C LEU A 39 -18.12 8.40 2.46
N SER A 40 -17.34 7.91 3.42
CA SER A 40 -17.65 7.80 4.84
C SER A 40 -16.42 8.14 5.68
N PRO A 41 -16.62 8.72 6.88
CA PRO A 41 -17.88 9.21 7.43
C PRO A 41 -18.35 10.49 6.75
N VAL A 42 -19.66 10.78 6.88
CA VAL A 42 -20.27 12.02 6.38
C VAL A 42 -20.62 12.92 7.57
N TYR A 43 -20.04 14.11 7.62
CA TYR A 43 -20.31 15.08 8.68
C TYR A 43 -21.79 15.54 8.60
N PRO A 44 -22.56 15.47 9.67
CA PRO A 44 -23.97 15.82 9.66
C PRO A 44 -24.17 17.31 9.34
N SER A 45 -25.15 17.61 8.47
CA SER A 45 -25.54 18.97 8.16
C SER A 45 -26.40 19.57 9.28
N ASN A 46 -26.43 20.91 9.37
CA ASN A 46 -27.30 21.64 10.31
C ASN A 46 -28.81 21.47 10.01
N GLN A 47 -29.18 20.94 8.83
CA GLN A 47 -30.55 20.69 8.41
C GLN A 47 -30.94 19.20 8.57
N SER A 48 -30.18 18.43 9.32
CA SER A 48 -30.48 17.02 9.56
C SER A 48 -31.78 16.86 10.39
N GLU A 49 -32.71 16.04 9.92
CA GLU A 49 -33.93 15.65 10.66
C GLU A 49 -33.66 14.68 11.82
N LEU A 50 -32.38 14.38 12.08
CA LEU A 50 -31.97 13.48 13.14
C LEU A 50 -32.07 14.16 14.51
N SER A 51 -32.29 13.35 15.55
CA SER A 51 -32.26 13.86 16.93
C SER A 51 -30.87 14.40 17.30
N GLN A 52 -30.83 15.39 18.19
CA GLN A 52 -29.58 16.05 18.63
C GLN A 52 -28.53 15.03 19.12
N LYS A 53 -28.97 14.00 19.87
CA LYS A 53 -28.09 12.95 20.38
C LYS A 53 -27.43 12.13 19.25
N VAL A 54 -28.15 11.88 18.14
CA VAL A 54 -27.62 11.16 16.98
C VAL A 54 -26.65 12.06 16.20
N ILE A 55 -26.95 13.35 16.07
CA ILE A 55 -26.06 14.33 15.45
C ILE A 55 -24.73 14.39 16.20
N GLU A 56 -24.76 14.56 17.52
CA GLU A 56 -23.55 14.60 18.36
C GLU A 56 -22.70 13.32 18.25
N ARG A 57 -23.36 12.16 18.21
CA ARG A 57 -22.65 10.88 17.99
C ARG A 57 -21.96 10.85 16.63
N LYS A 58 -22.64 11.26 15.57
CA LYS A 58 -22.07 11.34 14.21
C LYS A 58 -20.92 12.35 14.12
N GLN A 59 -21.06 13.51 14.74
CA GLN A 59 -20.00 14.52 14.81
C GLN A 59 -18.75 13.95 15.46
N ARG A 60 -18.90 13.29 16.62
CA ARG A 60 -17.78 12.64 17.33
C ARG A 60 -17.08 11.59 16.47
N LEU A 61 -17.84 10.74 15.75
CA LEU A 61 -17.24 9.77 14.81
C LEU A 61 -16.44 10.46 13.70
N CYS A 62 -16.98 11.55 13.16
CA CYS A 62 -16.31 12.34 12.14
C CYS A 62 -15.04 13.04 12.64
N GLU A 63 -15.08 13.56 13.85
CA GLU A 63 -13.93 14.21 14.51
C GLU A 63 -12.82 13.18 14.81
N ASN A 64 -13.18 12.02 15.36
CA ASN A 64 -12.23 10.94 15.59
C ASN A 64 -11.55 10.50 14.26
N PHE A 65 -12.34 10.24 13.23
CA PHE A 65 -11.81 9.91 11.90
C PHE A 65 -10.80 10.96 11.39
N TYR A 66 -11.15 12.25 11.53
CA TYR A 66 -10.28 13.34 11.11
C TYR A 66 -8.96 13.38 11.89
N ILE A 67 -9.04 13.24 13.20
CA ILE A 67 -7.86 13.24 14.08
C ILE A 67 -6.95 12.04 13.77
N GLU A 68 -7.52 10.84 13.68
CA GLU A 68 -6.79 9.60 13.43
C GLU A 68 -6.10 9.61 12.05
N LYS A 69 -6.84 9.98 10.99
CA LYS A 69 -6.26 10.07 9.64
C LYS A 69 -5.20 11.16 9.55
N LYS A 70 -5.39 12.30 10.22
CA LYS A 70 -4.40 13.37 10.24
C LYS A 70 -3.11 12.95 10.96
N GLU A 71 -3.23 12.26 12.09
CA GLU A 71 -2.08 11.70 12.82
C GLU A 71 -1.34 10.68 11.95
N PHE A 72 -2.07 9.76 11.32
CA PHE A 72 -1.53 8.76 10.42
C PHE A 72 -0.77 9.40 9.25
N TYR A 73 -1.39 10.35 8.55
CA TYR A 73 -0.76 11.03 7.41
C TYR A 73 0.43 11.90 7.82
N ASN A 74 0.41 12.52 8.99
CA ASN A 74 1.56 13.23 9.53
C ASN A 74 2.74 12.28 9.79
N THR A 75 2.49 11.08 10.35
CA THR A 75 3.52 10.06 10.57
C THR A 75 4.06 9.57 9.23
N LEU A 76 3.18 9.28 8.26
CA LEU A 76 3.57 8.84 6.92
C LEU A 76 4.44 9.90 6.21
N SER A 77 4.13 11.19 6.35
CA SER A 77 4.88 12.28 5.73
C SER A 77 6.32 12.42 6.27
N GLN A 78 6.59 11.86 7.45
CA GLN A 78 7.94 11.83 8.05
C GLN A 78 8.80 10.70 7.47
N CYS A 79 8.19 9.67 6.86
CA CYS A 79 8.87 8.55 6.21
C CYS A 79 9.39 8.98 4.82
N ARG A 80 10.46 9.78 4.79
CA ARG A 80 11.03 10.30 3.54
C ARG A 80 11.93 9.28 2.85
N THR A 81 11.33 8.24 2.27
CA THR A 81 12.08 7.22 1.51
C THR A 81 12.32 7.62 0.03
N GLY A 82 11.66 8.68 -0.44
CA GLY A 82 11.60 9.02 -1.86
C GLY A 82 10.64 8.14 -2.68
N ASN A 83 10.27 6.99 -2.15
CA ASN A 83 9.44 5.96 -2.80
C ASN A 83 8.01 5.86 -2.23
N ASN A 84 7.61 6.75 -1.35
CA ASN A 84 6.23 6.85 -0.85
C ASN A 84 5.50 8.03 -1.49
N VAL A 85 4.18 7.94 -1.47
CA VAL A 85 3.32 9.07 -1.81
C VAL A 85 3.44 10.13 -0.72
N ILE A 86 3.55 11.38 -1.12
CA ILE A 86 3.51 12.53 -0.21
C ILE A 86 2.07 12.99 -0.09
N ILE A 87 1.56 12.99 1.14
CA ILE A 87 0.25 13.59 1.43
C ILE A 87 0.46 15.09 1.57
N GLU A 88 -0.06 15.87 0.60
CA GLU A 88 0.06 17.31 0.57
C GLU A 88 -0.94 18.00 1.50
N ASP A 89 -2.16 17.45 1.57
CA ASP A 89 -3.22 18.02 2.39
C ASP A 89 -4.26 16.97 2.78
N PHE A 90 -4.86 17.13 3.96
CA PHE A 90 -6.03 16.36 4.40
C PHE A 90 -6.98 17.27 5.15
N PHE A 91 -8.17 17.45 4.63
CA PHE A 91 -9.13 18.42 5.16
C PHE A 91 -10.58 17.99 4.97
N ARG A 92 -11.47 18.67 5.71
CA ARG A 92 -12.92 18.59 5.51
C ARG A 92 -13.40 19.79 4.73
N ALA A 93 -14.20 19.56 3.67
CA ALA A 93 -14.96 20.58 2.96
C ALA A 93 -16.43 20.17 2.92
N GLY A 94 -17.30 21.04 3.45
CA GLY A 94 -18.71 20.69 3.65
C GLY A 94 -18.88 19.49 4.57
N SER A 95 -19.57 18.46 4.08
CA SER A 95 -19.82 17.22 4.81
C SER A 95 -18.82 16.09 4.50
N LYS A 96 -17.85 16.30 3.60
CA LYS A 96 -16.91 15.31 3.10
C LYS A 96 -15.48 15.60 3.52
N TYR A 97 -14.66 14.54 3.49
CA TYR A 97 -13.22 14.60 3.75
C TYR A 97 -12.45 14.34 2.47
N TYR A 98 -11.34 15.04 2.32
CA TYR A 98 -10.51 14.99 1.12
C TYR A 98 -9.06 14.79 1.49
N MET A 99 -8.37 13.97 0.70
CA MET A 99 -6.92 13.81 0.74
C MET A 99 -6.33 14.26 -0.60
N ILE A 100 -5.24 14.99 -0.53
CA ILE A 100 -4.51 15.48 -1.69
C ILE A 100 -3.11 14.88 -1.69
N THR A 101 -2.68 14.39 -2.83
CA THR A 101 -1.30 13.97 -3.07
C THR A 101 -0.79 14.58 -4.37
N ASP A 102 0.53 14.60 -4.54
CA ASP A 102 1.10 14.87 -5.85
C ASP A 102 0.53 13.92 -6.90
N LYS A 103 0.28 14.44 -8.10
CA LYS A 103 -0.04 13.62 -9.26
C LYS A 103 1.23 12.88 -9.69
N ILE A 104 1.23 11.54 -9.58
CA ILE A 104 2.36 10.70 -9.96
C ILE A 104 2.10 10.18 -11.39
N LEU A 105 2.97 10.43 -12.37
CA LEU A 105 2.94 9.75 -13.68
C LEU A 105 3.73 8.44 -13.56
N SER A 106 3.01 7.35 -13.34
CA SER A 106 3.57 6.00 -13.31
C SER A 106 2.47 5.01 -13.66
N GLU A 107 2.81 3.93 -14.26
CA GLU A 107 1.89 2.84 -14.56
C GLU A 107 2.03 1.75 -13.50
N GLY A 108 0.90 1.17 -13.05
CA GLY A 108 0.91 -0.13 -12.39
C GLY A 108 1.43 -1.14 -13.41
N ILE A 109 2.38 -1.99 -13.04
CA ILE A 109 2.89 -3.00 -13.96
C ILE A 109 2.43 -4.37 -13.49
N ASP A 110 1.83 -5.12 -14.42
CA ASP A 110 1.44 -6.51 -14.22
C ASP A 110 2.66 -7.34 -13.72
N PRO A 111 2.53 -8.08 -12.61
CA PRO A 111 3.56 -9.00 -12.14
C PRO A 111 4.11 -9.94 -13.21
N HIS A 112 3.29 -10.31 -14.18
CA HIS A 112 3.72 -11.13 -15.32
C HIS A 112 4.76 -10.43 -16.20
N ILE A 113 4.71 -9.11 -16.33
CA ILE A 113 5.73 -8.33 -17.05
C ILE A 113 7.01 -8.27 -16.22
N ILE A 114 6.89 -8.06 -14.90
CA ILE A 114 8.04 -8.02 -13.97
C ILE A 114 8.76 -9.38 -13.97
N SER A 115 8.03 -10.48 -14.00
CA SER A 115 8.63 -11.83 -13.98
C SER A 115 9.57 -12.10 -15.16
N LYS A 116 9.44 -11.37 -16.28
CA LYS A 116 10.29 -11.46 -17.47
C LYS A 116 11.55 -10.58 -17.41
N LEU A 117 11.69 -9.75 -16.37
CA LEU A 117 12.91 -8.96 -16.17
C LEU A 117 14.08 -9.88 -15.77
N SER A 118 15.29 -9.38 -15.94
CA SER A 118 16.48 -10.04 -15.41
C SER A 118 16.48 -10.05 -13.87
N ASP A 119 17.15 -11.00 -13.26
CA ASP A 119 17.12 -11.22 -11.82
C ASP A 119 17.64 -10.01 -11.05
N ASP A 120 18.69 -9.34 -11.53
CA ASP A 120 19.24 -8.10 -10.98
C ASP A 120 18.20 -6.96 -10.91
N ARG A 121 17.35 -6.85 -11.94
CA ARG A 121 16.25 -5.85 -11.97
C ARG A 121 15.14 -6.19 -11.01
N LYS A 122 14.77 -7.47 -10.89
CA LYS A 122 13.78 -7.93 -9.90
C LYS A 122 14.28 -7.68 -8.48
N GLU A 123 15.55 -8.01 -8.20
CA GLU A 123 16.17 -7.78 -6.90
C GLU A 123 16.23 -6.30 -6.54
N ALA A 124 16.60 -5.44 -7.49
CA ALA A 124 16.63 -3.99 -7.28
C ALA A 124 15.23 -3.44 -6.95
N LEU A 125 14.18 -3.93 -7.66
CA LEU A 125 12.81 -3.56 -7.38
C LEU A 125 12.36 -4.02 -5.98
N ILE A 126 12.59 -5.28 -5.64
CA ILE A 126 12.26 -5.84 -4.32
C ILE A 126 12.97 -5.05 -3.20
N ARG A 127 14.24 -4.72 -3.40
CA ARG A 127 15.03 -3.91 -2.48
C ARG A 127 14.45 -2.52 -2.27
N SER A 128 14.00 -1.88 -3.36
CA SER A 128 13.30 -0.58 -3.31
C SER A 128 12.00 -0.64 -2.49
N ILE A 129 11.22 -1.71 -2.65
CA ILE A 129 9.98 -1.93 -1.89
C ILE A 129 10.31 -2.18 -0.41
N LEU A 130 11.25 -3.09 -0.12
CA LEU A 130 11.65 -3.42 1.25
C LEU A 130 12.20 -2.20 2.00
N TYR A 131 12.95 -1.33 1.30
CA TYR A 131 13.46 -0.09 1.89
C TYR A 131 12.31 0.81 2.37
N SER A 132 11.25 0.96 1.56
CA SER A 132 10.10 1.77 1.90
C SER A 132 9.28 1.14 3.02
N VAL A 133 9.00 -0.17 2.93
CA VAL A 133 8.22 -0.88 3.96
C VAL A 133 8.97 -0.94 5.29
N ALA A 134 10.30 -1.10 5.28
CA ALA A 134 11.10 -1.04 6.51
C ALA A 134 10.98 0.33 7.19
N ALA A 135 11.01 1.42 6.44
CA ALA A 135 10.84 2.77 6.99
C ALA A 135 9.42 2.98 7.55
N PHE A 136 8.38 2.43 6.89
CA PHE A 136 7.01 2.49 7.41
C PHE A 136 6.89 1.73 8.73
N HIS A 137 7.35 0.49 8.79
CA HIS A 137 7.31 -0.33 9.99
C HIS A 137 8.09 0.28 11.15
N GLU A 138 9.27 0.88 10.90
CA GLU A 138 10.05 1.61 11.90
C GLU A 138 9.35 2.86 12.43
N ALA A 139 8.52 3.50 11.61
CA ALA A 139 7.66 4.61 12.03
C ALA A 139 6.34 4.12 12.68
N GLY A 140 6.16 2.82 12.84
CA GLY A 140 4.94 2.22 13.39
C GLY A 140 3.74 2.25 12.43
N ILE A 141 3.97 2.34 11.12
CA ILE A 141 2.93 2.31 10.08
C ILE A 141 2.80 0.91 9.53
N VAL A 142 1.58 0.41 9.47
CA VAL A 142 1.19 -0.82 8.78
C VAL A 142 0.36 -0.42 7.56
N HIS A 143 0.71 -0.95 6.38
CA HIS A 143 0.01 -0.62 5.13
C HIS A 143 -1.33 -1.33 5.00
N ALA A 144 -1.37 -2.62 5.37
CA ALA A 144 -2.52 -3.52 5.40
C ALA A 144 -3.22 -3.82 4.05
N ASP A 145 -2.70 -3.29 2.91
CA ASP A 145 -3.22 -3.59 1.57
C ASP A 145 -2.07 -3.65 0.54
N ILE A 146 -1.01 -4.39 0.87
CA ILE A 146 0.12 -4.63 -0.04
C ILE A 146 -0.31 -5.57 -1.17
N LYS A 147 -0.27 -5.05 -2.41
CA LYS A 147 -0.61 -5.77 -3.65
C LYS A 147 -0.05 -5.03 -4.88
N PRO A 148 -0.02 -5.64 -6.08
CA PRO A 148 0.49 -4.99 -7.29
C PRO A 148 -0.17 -3.65 -7.62
N ASP A 149 -1.50 -3.53 -7.45
CA ASP A 149 -2.26 -2.31 -7.75
C ASP A 149 -1.82 -1.11 -6.91
N ASN A 150 -1.24 -1.37 -5.74
CA ASN A 150 -0.73 -0.36 -4.82
C ASN A 150 0.78 -0.11 -4.98
N MET A 151 1.38 -0.63 -6.06
CA MET A 151 2.80 -0.45 -6.43
C MET A 151 2.89 0.27 -7.77
N LEU A 152 3.17 1.57 -7.76
CA LEU A 152 3.46 2.31 -8.98
C LEU A 152 4.95 2.21 -9.29
N LEU A 153 5.27 1.65 -10.46
CA LEU A 153 6.65 1.45 -10.86
C LEU A 153 7.13 2.60 -11.75
N LYS A 154 8.32 3.08 -11.45
CA LYS A 154 9.01 4.07 -12.26
C LYS A 154 10.31 3.48 -12.77
N GLN A 155 10.49 3.51 -14.09
CA GLN A 155 11.77 3.16 -14.70
C GLN A 155 12.78 4.28 -14.47
N THR A 156 13.97 3.93 -14.00
CA THR A 156 15.10 4.84 -13.85
C THR A 156 15.85 5.00 -15.17
N GLU A 157 16.73 6.01 -15.26
CA GLU A 157 17.57 6.25 -16.46
C GLU A 157 18.43 5.05 -16.83
N ASN A 158 18.80 4.21 -15.87
CA ASN A 158 19.58 2.97 -16.08
C ASN A 158 18.71 1.75 -16.34
N SER A 159 17.45 1.94 -16.72
CA SER A 159 16.47 0.86 -16.99
C SER A 159 16.15 -0.07 -15.81
N PHE A 160 16.49 0.31 -14.58
CA PHE A 160 15.99 -0.31 -13.36
C PHE A 160 14.61 0.24 -13.00
N TYR A 161 13.91 -0.43 -12.10
CA TYR A 161 12.63 0.02 -11.59
C TYR A 161 12.73 0.37 -10.11
N THR A 162 12.04 1.44 -9.71
CA THR A 162 11.73 1.76 -8.32
C THR A 162 10.23 1.71 -8.13
N ALA A 163 9.76 1.26 -6.96
CA ALA A 163 8.34 1.25 -6.65
C ALA A 163 7.98 2.46 -5.79
N LYS A 164 6.86 3.12 -6.13
CA LYS A 164 6.15 4.00 -5.21
C LYS A 164 4.98 3.25 -4.61
N ILE A 165 4.94 3.17 -3.29
CA ILE A 165 3.83 2.56 -2.56
C ILE A 165 2.74 3.60 -2.37
N ILE A 166 1.52 3.26 -2.78
CA ILE A 166 0.35 4.13 -2.77
C ILE A 166 -0.81 3.48 -2.00
N ASP A 167 -1.88 4.23 -1.80
CA ASP A 167 -3.14 3.80 -1.22
C ASP A 167 -3.04 3.25 0.21
N PHE A 168 -2.84 4.17 1.13
CA PHE A 168 -2.81 3.91 2.58
C PHE A 168 -4.20 3.98 3.24
N ASP A 169 -5.29 3.72 2.51
CA ASP A 169 -6.64 3.84 3.09
C ASP A 169 -6.89 2.82 4.19
N SER A 170 -6.43 1.58 3.99
CA SER A 170 -6.48 0.50 4.99
C SER A 170 -5.37 0.63 6.05
N GLY A 171 -4.40 1.52 5.84
CA GLY A 171 -3.25 1.69 6.71
C GLY A 171 -3.60 2.23 8.09
N PHE A 172 -2.84 1.80 9.08
CA PHE A 172 -3.01 2.20 10.47
C PHE A 172 -1.67 2.31 11.21
N LEU A 173 -1.69 2.98 12.36
CA LEU A 173 -0.55 2.97 13.29
C LEU A 173 -0.56 1.68 14.10
N ALA A 174 0.57 0.98 14.22
CA ALA A 174 0.72 -0.25 14.98
C ALA A 174 0.28 -0.10 16.46
N SER A 175 0.33 1.12 17.00
CA SER A 175 -0.17 1.47 18.32
C SER A 175 -1.70 1.62 18.40
N LYS A 176 -2.39 1.64 17.25
CA LYS A 176 -3.83 1.90 17.12
C LYS A 176 -4.45 0.98 16.07
N VAL A 177 -4.33 -0.34 16.29
CA VAL A 177 -4.91 -1.35 15.39
C VAL A 177 -6.43 -1.20 15.36
N PRO A 178 -7.07 -1.03 14.18
CA PRO A 178 -8.52 -0.95 14.09
C PRO A 178 -9.18 -2.29 14.44
N ASP A 179 -10.44 -2.21 14.90
CA ASP A 179 -11.22 -3.41 15.21
C ASP A 179 -11.50 -4.23 13.93
N ASP A 180 -11.72 -3.54 12.82
CA ASP A 180 -12.02 -4.13 11.50
C ASP A 180 -10.82 -3.89 10.58
N VAL A 181 -9.86 -4.83 10.58
CA VAL A 181 -8.73 -4.86 9.63
C VAL A 181 -9.19 -5.59 8.39
N GLN A 182 -9.18 -4.92 7.26
CA GLN A 182 -9.54 -5.46 5.96
C GLN A 182 -8.32 -5.57 5.05
N GLY A 183 -8.42 -6.39 4.01
CA GLY A 183 -7.39 -6.56 2.99
C GLY A 183 -7.93 -7.32 1.79
N ASP A 184 -7.15 -7.38 0.72
CA ASP A 184 -7.45 -8.17 -0.46
C ASP A 184 -7.20 -9.67 -0.17
N PHE A 185 -8.21 -10.52 -0.36
CA PHE A 185 -8.14 -11.96 -0.07
C PHE A 185 -6.98 -12.67 -0.77
N LEU A 186 -6.55 -12.18 -1.93
CA LEU A 186 -5.40 -12.74 -2.65
C LEU A 186 -4.07 -12.54 -1.92
N TYR A 187 -3.97 -11.51 -1.05
CA TYR A 187 -2.76 -11.13 -0.32
C TYR A 187 -2.95 -11.18 1.20
N LEU A 188 -4.14 -11.57 1.65
CA LEU A 188 -4.51 -11.59 3.07
C LEU A 188 -3.61 -12.54 3.86
N SER A 189 -3.24 -12.14 5.08
CA SER A 189 -2.53 -13.01 5.99
C SER A 189 -3.47 -13.85 6.85
N PRO A 190 -3.03 -15.02 7.35
CA PRO A 190 -3.85 -15.91 8.18
C PRO A 190 -4.48 -15.22 9.39
N GLU A 191 -3.70 -14.40 10.11
CA GLU A 191 -4.17 -13.71 11.32
C GLU A 191 -5.22 -12.63 11.03
N VAL A 192 -5.18 -11.98 9.86
CA VAL A 192 -6.23 -11.02 9.47
C VAL A 192 -7.55 -11.76 9.23
N PHE A 193 -7.51 -12.91 8.56
CA PHE A 193 -8.69 -13.73 8.38
C PHE A 193 -9.26 -14.25 9.71
N GLN A 194 -8.39 -14.73 10.61
CA GLN A 194 -8.81 -15.17 11.94
C GLN A 194 -9.43 -14.04 12.77
N ARG A 195 -8.88 -12.80 12.65
CA ARG A 195 -9.42 -11.61 13.32
C ARG A 195 -10.87 -11.31 12.97
N MET A 196 -11.34 -11.67 11.76
CA MET A 196 -12.74 -11.47 11.35
C MET A 196 -13.75 -12.23 12.23
N SER A 197 -13.31 -13.33 12.87
CA SER A 197 -14.14 -14.15 13.77
C SER A 197 -13.71 -14.08 15.24
N ASP A 198 -12.46 -13.70 15.53
CA ASP A 198 -11.91 -13.62 16.87
C ASP A 198 -11.12 -12.31 17.05
N SER A 199 -11.75 -11.34 17.69
CA SER A 199 -11.16 -10.02 17.95
C SER A 199 -9.94 -10.05 18.89
N SER A 200 -9.64 -11.18 19.53
CA SER A 200 -8.45 -11.34 20.38
C SER A 200 -7.16 -11.60 19.59
N VAL A 201 -7.26 -11.95 18.31
CA VAL A 201 -6.10 -12.19 17.44
C VAL A 201 -5.30 -10.90 17.29
N VAL A 202 -4.00 -10.96 17.57
CA VAL A 202 -3.10 -9.81 17.50
C VAL A 202 -2.69 -9.56 16.05
N ILE A 203 -2.85 -8.31 15.61
CA ILE A 203 -2.40 -7.84 14.30
C ILE A 203 -1.18 -6.94 14.48
N SER A 204 -0.17 -7.15 13.64
CA SER A 204 1.06 -6.35 13.61
C SER A 204 1.49 -6.07 12.16
N GLU A 205 2.61 -5.40 11.98
CA GLU A 205 3.23 -5.15 10.67
C GLU A 205 3.58 -6.45 9.90
N LYS A 206 3.51 -7.59 10.55
CA LYS A 206 3.79 -8.90 9.93
C LYS A 206 2.74 -9.30 8.89
N ILE A 207 1.55 -8.67 8.88
CA ILE A 207 0.57 -8.85 7.81
C ILE A 207 1.12 -8.35 6.46
N ASP A 208 1.83 -7.22 6.46
CA ASP A 208 2.47 -6.69 5.26
C ASP A 208 3.59 -7.63 4.76
N ILE A 209 4.33 -8.28 5.67
CA ILE A 209 5.38 -9.24 5.32
C ILE A 209 4.79 -10.45 4.60
N PHE A 210 3.64 -10.97 5.06
CA PHE A 210 2.96 -12.07 4.39
C PHE A 210 2.52 -11.68 2.97
N ALA A 211 1.88 -10.52 2.82
CA ALA A 211 1.47 -9.99 1.52
C ALA A 211 2.66 -9.78 0.57
N LEU A 212 3.79 -9.25 1.08
CA LEU A 212 5.05 -9.13 0.32
C LEU A 212 5.59 -10.49 -0.11
N GLY A 213 5.45 -11.54 0.69
CA GLY A 213 5.86 -12.91 0.32
C GLY A 213 5.13 -13.39 -0.94
N ILE A 214 3.81 -13.18 -1.00
CA ILE A 214 2.99 -13.48 -2.18
C ILE A 214 3.41 -12.62 -3.38
N LEU A 215 3.54 -11.29 -3.17
CA LEU A 215 3.92 -10.33 -4.21
C LEU A 215 5.30 -10.66 -4.80
N PHE A 216 6.29 -10.98 -3.98
CA PHE A 216 7.64 -11.30 -4.45
C PHE A 216 7.67 -12.60 -5.24
N HIS A 217 6.90 -13.62 -4.85
CA HIS A 217 6.74 -14.80 -5.66
C HIS A 217 6.19 -14.46 -7.06
N GLN A 218 5.16 -13.60 -7.14
CA GLN A 218 4.61 -13.16 -8.42
C GLN A 218 5.62 -12.36 -9.25
N TYR A 219 6.47 -11.54 -8.64
CA TYR A 219 7.51 -10.81 -9.36
C TYR A 219 8.60 -11.73 -9.93
N TRP A 220 8.82 -12.89 -9.33
CA TRP A 220 9.74 -13.89 -9.87
C TRP A 220 9.11 -14.77 -10.94
N THR A 221 7.85 -15.16 -10.80
CA THR A 221 7.23 -16.23 -11.57
C THR A 221 6.07 -15.79 -12.47
N GLY A 222 5.48 -14.63 -12.20
CA GLY A 222 4.23 -14.17 -12.81
C GLY A 222 2.98 -14.83 -12.24
N THR A 223 3.10 -15.69 -11.21
CA THR A 223 1.99 -16.47 -10.64
C THR A 223 1.96 -16.41 -9.12
N PHE A 224 0.84 -16.76 -8.51
CA PHE A 224 0.75 -16.96 -7.06
C PHE A 224 1.55 -18.19 -6.61
N PRO A 225 2.02 -18.23 -5.34
CA PRO A 225 2.50 -19.47 -4.73
C PRO A 225 1.46 -20.58 -4.88
N ALA A 226 1.89 -21.78 -5.28
CA ALA A 226 0.94 -22.86 -5.53
C ALA A 226 0.47 -23.49 -4.21
N VAL A 227 -0.84 -23.72 -4.12
CA VAL A 227 -1.50 -24.47 -3.06
C VAL A 227 -2.25 -25.66 -3.66
N THR A 228 -2.68 -26.62 -2.84
CA THR A 228 -3.49 -27.75 -3.33
C THR A 228 -4.85 -27.25 -3.81
N SER A 229 -5.50 -28.01 -4.69
CA SER A 229 -6.79 -27.62 -5.29
C SER A 229 -7.96 -27.50 -4.31
N GLU A 230 -7.75 -27.83 -3.05
CA GLU A 230 -8.72 -27.68 -1.96
C GLU A 230 -8.82 -26.24 -1.46
N TYR A 231 -7.79 -25.41 -1.72
CA TYR A 231 -7.70 -24.02 -1.26
C TYR A 231 -7.77 -23.05 -2.43
N HIS A 232 -8.48 -21.95 -2.22
CA HIS A 232 -8.58 -20.85 -3.19
C HIS A 232 -7.51 -19.79 -2.95
N TYR A 233 -7.08 -19.62 -1.69
CA TYR A 233 -6.14 -18.57 -1.26
C TYR A 233 -4.94 -19.16 -0.52
N VAL A 234 -3.82 -18.47 -0.58
CA VAL A 234 -2.58 -18.88 0.09
C VAL A 234 -2.76 -18.96 1.61
N PHE A 235 -3.47 -18.00 2.21
CA PHE A 235 -3.69 -17.96 3.66
C PHE A 235 -4.52 -19.15 4.17
N GLU A 236 -5.47 -19.66 3.38
CA GLU A 236 -6.29 -20.83 3.75
C GLU A 236 -5.41 -22.07 3.94
N ALA A 237 -4.56 -22.35 2.94
CA ALA A 237 -3.63 -23.47 3.02
C ALA A 237 -2.68 -23.33 4.23
N VAL A 238 -2.17 -22.12 4.47
CA VAL A 238 -1.27 -21.85 5.60
C VAL A 238 -1.99 -22.04 6.94
N LEU A 239 -3.26 -21.63 7.06
CA LEU A 239 -4.07 -21.85 8.27
C LEU A 239 -4.23 -23.33 8.61
N ASP A 240 -4.40 -24.18 7.61
CA ASP A 240 -4.53 -25.63 7.76
C ASP A 240 -3.16 -26.35 7.90
N GLY A 241 -2.06 -25.57 8.01
CA GLY A 241 -0.71 -26.08 8.24
C GLY A 241 0.02 -26.53 6.97
N TYR A 242 -0.51 -26.22 5.78
CA TYR A 242 0.18 -26.51 4.52
C TYR A 242 1.09 -25.37 4.12
N SER A 243 2.33 -25.72 3.76
CA SER A 243 3.28 -24.74 3.21
C SER A 243 3.00 -24.52 1.72
N PRO A 244 2.79 -23.26 1.26
CA PRO A 244 2.69 -22.97 -0.15
C PRO A 244 3.95 -23.39 -0.91
N VAL A 245 3.79 -23.90 -2.13
CA VAL A 245 4.90 -24.31 -2.97
C VAL A 245 5.47 -23.09 -3.68
N ILE A 246 6.71 -22.75 -3.34
CA ILE A 246 7.45 -21.69 -4.02
C ILE A 246 8.16 -22.29 -5.24
N SER A 247 7.95 -21.70 -6.41
CA SER A 247 8.47 -22.18 -7.66
C SER A 247 10.00 -22.32 -7.66
N THR A 248 10.51 -23.39 -8.26
CA THR A 248 11.95 -23.60 -8.47
C THR A 248 12.57 -22.64 -9.50
N GLN A 249 11.77 -21.86 -10.23
CA GLN A 249 12.25 -20.75 -11.05
C GLN A 249 12.79 -19.58 -10.19
N THR A 250 12.38 -19.53 -8.91
CA THR A 250 12.88 -18.55 -7.96
C THR A 250 14.24 -19.01 -7.42
N PRO A 251 15.29 -18.17 -7.42
CA PRO A 251 16.58 -18.50 -6.83
C PRO A 251 16.45 -19.01 -5.39
N GLU A 252 17.34 -19.94 -4.98
CA GLU A 252 17.23 -20.64 -3.68
C GLU A 252 17.14 -19.69 -2.48
N HIS A 253 18.00 -18.66 -2.46
CA HIS A 253 18.01 -17.68 -1.36
C HIS A 253 16.71 -16.86 -1.30
N ILE A 254 16.13 -16.50 -2.45
CA ILE A 254 14.83 -15.80 -2.54
C ILE A 254 13.70 -16.73 -2.12
N ARG A 255 13.74 -18.00 -2.59
CA ARG A 255 12.75 -19.03 -2.24
C ARG A 255 12.68 -19.26 -0.73
N SER A 256 13.84 -19.40 -0.07
CA SER A 256 13.93 -19.55 1.37
C SER A 256 13.35 -18.35 2.13
N MET A 257 13.61 -17.12 1.66
CA MET A 257 13.03 -15.91 2.25
C MET A 257 11.51 -15.85 2.08
N ILE A 258 11.00 -16.10 0.87
CA ILE A 258 9.55 -16.13 0.63
C ILE A 258 8.89 -17.19 1.51
N GLN A 259 9.49 -18.37 1.68
CA GLN A 259 8.96 -19.41 2.54
C GLN A 259 8.82 -18.94 4.00
N GLN A 260 9.81 -18.21 4.53
CA GLN A 260 9.75 -17.64 5.87
C GLN A 260 8.69 -16.52 5.96
N MET A 261 8.58 -15.67 4.93
CA MET A 261 7.57 -14.61 4.89
C MET A 261 6.13 -15.15 4.94
N LEU A 262 5.91 -16.36 4.42
CA LEU A 262 4.61 -17.05 4.39
C LEU A 262 4.38 -17.98 5.60
N SER A 263 5.16 -17.86 6.68
CA SER A 263 4.96 -18.64 7.91
C SER A 263 3.59 -18.37 8.53
N LEU A 264 2.96 -19.41 9.10
CA LEU A 264 1.69 -19.31 9.81
C LEU A 264 1.82 -18.35 11.01
N ASN A 265 2.82 -18.59 11.87
CA ASN A 265 3.09 -17.74 13.01
C ASN A 265 3.74 -16.42 12.55
N PRO A 266 3.13 -15.24 12.79
CA PRO A 266 3.69 -13.95 12.40
C PRO A 266 5.10 -13.69 12.94
N GLU A 267 5.43 -14.19 14.14
CA GLU A 267 6.75 -13.99 14.77
C GLU A 267 7.89 -14.72 14.04
N ASP A 268 7.58 -15.78 13.29
CA ASP A 268 8.55 -16.50 12.48
C ASP A 268 8.87 -15.78 11.16
N ARG A 269 8.07 -14.79 10.80
CA ARG A 269 8.31 -13.95 9.61
C ARG A 269 9.41 -12.92 9.91
N PRO A 270 10.43 -12.79 9.05
CA PRO A 270 11.46 -11.77 9.23
C PRO A 270 10.86 -10.36 9.15
N SER A 271 11.50 -9.38 9.81
CA SER A 271 11.11 -7.98 9.63
C SER A 271 11.49 -7.47 8.23
N ALA A 272 10.83 -6.39 7.76
CA ALA A 272 11.21 -5.75 6.50
C ALA A 272 12.68 -5.27 6.51
N ARG A 273 13.19 -4.82 7.66
CA ARG A 273 14.60 -4.43 7.84
C ARG A 273 15.54 -5.63 7.70
N THR A 274 15.19 -6.78 8.28
CA THR A 274 15.96 -8.02 8.14
C THR A 274 15.99 -8.48 6.69
N LEU A 275 14.84 -8.47 6.01
CA LEU A 275 14.75 -8.80 4.59
C LEU A 275 15.62 -7.85 3.73
N LEU A 276 15.54 -6.54 3.96
CA LEU A 276 16.35 -5.55 3.27
C LEU A 276 17.85 -5.82 3.43
N PHE A 277 18.29 -6.17 4.64
CA PHE A 277 19.69 -6.51 4.91
C PHE A 277 20.11 -7.78 4.15
N LEU A 278 19.29 -8.82 4.16
CA LEU A 278 19.57 -10.07 3.44
C LEU A 278 19.67 -9.84 1.92
N PHE A 279 18.77 -9.04 1.35
CA PHE A 279 18.83 -8.66 -0.08
C PHE A 279 20.04 -7.77 -0.43
N SER A 280 20.57 -7.01 0.53
CA SER A 280 21.74 -6.17 0.31
C SER A 280 23.06 -6.96 0.40
N SER A 281 23.15 -7.94 1.29
CA SER A 281 24.36 -8.73 1.51
C SER A 281 24.63 -9.76 0.40
N VAL A 282 23.63 -10.18 -0.36
CA VAL A 282 23.80 -11.09 -1.51
C VAL A 282 24.31 -10.33 -2.74
N GLY A 283 24.05 -9.01 -2.84
CA GLY A 283 24.46 -8.16 -3.97
C GLY A 283 25.91 -7.63 -3.90
N ASP A 284 26.57 -7.68 -2.75
CA ASP A 284 27.93 -7.13 -2.55
C ASP A 284 29.07 -7.96 -3.18
N SER A 285 28.75 -9.05 -3.91
CA SER A 285 29.71 -9.67 -4.83
C SER A 285 29.90 -8.89 -6.16
N HIS A 286 29.07 -7.90 -6.45
CA HIS A 286 29.19 -6.98 -7.60
C HIS A 286 28.91 -5.53 -7.16
N GLN A 287 30.01 -4.84 -6.76
CA GLN A 287 30.24 -3.38 -6.74
C GLN A 287 29.15 -2.38 -6.34
N ASN A 288 29.41 -1.69 -5.21
CA ASN A 288 29.20 -0.27 -4.94
C ASN A 288 28.53 0.54 -6.06
N ASP A 289 27.23 0.84 -5.90
CA ASP A 289 26.64 2.09 -6.31
C ASP A 289 25.20 2.16 -5.78
N LEU A 290 25.05 2.70 -4.56
CA LEU A 290 23.76 3.26 -4.13
C LEU A 290 23.64 4.64 -4.79
N PRO A 291 22.60 4.91 -5.58
CA PRO A 291 22.41 6.26 -6.11
C PRO A 291 22.06 7.21 -4.96
N HIS A 292 22.94 8.14 -4.68
CA HIS A 292 22.61 9.34 -3.92
C HIS A 292 21.48 10.09 -4.65
N VAL A 293 20.29 10.09 -4.07
CA VAL A 293 19.19 10.92 -4.55
C VAL A 293 19.52 12.37 -4.23
N GLN A 294 20.01 13.10 -5.22
CA GLN A 294 20.02 14.56 -5.19
C GLN A 294 18.60 15.08 -5.41
N ASP A 295 18.16 15.90 -4.48
CA ASP A 295 16.93 16.68 -4.51
C ASP A 295 16.85 17.52 -5.80
N SER A 296 16.14 17.03 -6.81
CA SER A 296 15.72 17.85 -7.94
C SER A 296 14.20 17.89 -7.98
N LYS A 297 13.63 19.06 -7.66
CA LYS A 297 12.24 19.41 -7.89
C LYS A 297 11.90 19.27 -9.38
N LYS A 298 11.48 18.09 -9.81
CA LYS A 298 10.85 17.86 -11.10
C LYS A 298 9.45 17.28 -10.90
N THR A 299 8.50 17.95 -11.46
CA THR A 299 7.07 17.66 -11.52
C THR A 299 6.83 16.34 -12.26
N TYR A 300 6.07 15.43 -11.68
CA TYR A 300 5.71 14.14 -12.27
C TYR A 300 4.17 13.98 -12.26
N GLY A 301 3.59 13.54 -13.34
CA GLY A 301 2.15 13.42 -13.52
C GLY A 301 1.69 11.97 -13.87
N PHE A 302 0.45 11.55 -13.59
CA PHE A 302 -0.16 10.23 -13.87
C PHE A 302 -0.75 10.07 -15.27
N TYR A 303 -0.68 8.86 -15.82
CA TYR A 303 -1.45 8.42 -16.98
C TYR A 303 -2.38 7.27 -16.55
N VAL A 304 -3.66 7.36 -16.91
CA VAL A 304 -4.64 6.29 -16.80
C VAL A 304 -4.87 5.76 -18.22
N PRO A 305 -4.69 4.46 -18.49
CA PRO A 305 -5.06 3.90 -19.76
C PRO A 305 -6.58 4.01 -19.94
N THR A 306 -7.03 4.67 -21.00
CA THR A 306 -8.43 4.85 -21.37
C THR A 306 -8.81 3.84 -22.45
N ASP A 307 -8.45 2.64 -22.48
CA ASP A 307 -9.02 1.69 -23.44
C ASP A 307 -8.83 0.24 -22.96
N PHE A 308 -9.91 -0.32 -22.45
CA PHE A 308 -10.19 -1.74 -22.55
C PHE A 308 -11.49 -1.87 -23.36
N ASP A 309 -11.35 -2.16 -24.65
CA ASP A 309 -12.33 -2.89 -25.44
C ASP A 309 -12.15 -4.40 -25.25
#